data_585adff285dff5a7ef5401fe239357a4
#
_entry.id   585adff285dff5a7ef5401fe239357a4
#
_cell.length_a   1.000
_cell.length_b   1.000
_cell.length_c   1.000
_cell.angle_alpha   90.00
_cell.angle_beta   90.00
_cell.angle_gamma   90.00
#
_symmetry.space_group_name_H-M   'P 1'
#
loop_
_entity.id
_entity.type
_entity.pdbx_description
1 polymer ?
#
loop_
_entity_poly.entity_id
_entity_poly.type
_entity_poly.pdbx_seq_one_letter_code
_entity_poly.pdbx_strand_id
1 'polypeptide(L)'
;QHIIYSLKPNGKAAVVVPTGFITAQSGIDKSIREYLVEKKMLGGVVSMPSNIFATTGTNVSILFIDASNKQDVVLIDASNLGQTIKDGKNQKTVLSSDEEQQIIDTFNNKVQIDDLSVVVSYDDIKAKNYSFSAGQYFDVKIEYVDITKDEFDAKMKGFSDNLEVMFKESKELEDEIKKQLAGLVYE
;
A
#
# COMPACT_ATOMS: atom_id res chain seq x y z
N GLN A 1 -0.43 18.85 -10.02
CA GLN A 1 -1.22 20.04 -10.39
C GLN A 1 -0.97 20.43 -11.85
N HIS A 2 0.27 20.60 -12.31
CA HIS A 2 0.58 20.99 -13.69
C HIS A 2 -0.04 20.07 -14.74
N ILE A 3 -0.02 18.75 -14.50
CA ILE A 3 -0.63 17.77 -15.41
C ILE A 3 -2.13 18.03 -15.54
N ILE A 4 -2.84 18.21 -14.42
CA ILE A 4 -4.28 18.46 -14.42
C ILE A 4 -4.60 19.75 -15.16
N TYR A 5 -3.80 20.81 -14.93
CA TYR A 5 -3.96 22.10 -15.61
C TYR A 5 -3.75 22.00 -17.13
N SER A 6 -2.84 21.12 -17.57
CA SER A 6 -2.47 20.94 -18.99
C SER A 6 -3.39 19.99 -19.74
N LEU A 7 -4.29 19.27 -19.04
CA LEU A 7 -5.22 18.35 -19.68
C LEU A 7 -6.27 19.08 -20.53
N LYS A 8 -6.46 18.59 -21.74
CA LYS A 8 -7.63 18.97 -22.57
C LYS A 8 -8.91 18.40 -21.96
N PRO A 9 -10.12 18.87 -22.37
CA PRO A 9 -11.38 18.38 -21.82
C PRO A 9 -11.58 16.86 -21.86
N ASN A 10 -11.00 16.17 -22.84
CA ASN A 10 -11.04 14.72 -22.95
C ASN A 10 -9.63 14.09 -22.78
N GLY A 11 -8.72 14.82 -22.12
CA GLY A 11 -7.34 14.39 -21.93
C GLY A 11 -7.23 13.29 -20.89
N LYS A 12 -6.23 12.44 -21.09
CA LYS A 12 -5.85 11.38 -20.15
C LYS A 12 -4.39 11.52 -19.76
N ALA A 13 -4.05 11.12 -18.54
CA ALA A 13 -2.68 11.08 -18.07
C ALA A 13 -2.45 9.90 -17.14
N ALA A 14 -1.22 9.40 -17.11
CA ALA A 14 -0.74 8.46 -16.09
C ALA A 14 0.41 9.13 -15.33
N VAL A 15 0.38 9.03 -14.01
CA VAL A 15 1.36 9.69 -13.14
C VAL A 15 1.84 8.69 -12.08
N VAL A 16 3.15 8.51 -12.01
CA VAL A 16 3.76 7.73 -10.92
C VAL A 16 3.95 8.64 -9.71
N VAL A 17 3.47 8.17 -8.56
CA VAL A 17 3.57 8.88 -7.28
C VAL A 17 4.07 7.92 -6.20
N PRO A 18 4.71 8.41 -5.13
CA PRO A 18 4.97 7.59 -3.94
C PRO A 18 3.66 7.08 -3.34
N THR A 19 3.67 5.86 -2.80
CA THR A 19 2.45 5.26 -2.20
C THR A 19 1.88 6.11 -1.04
N GLY A 20 2.71 6.87 -0.33
CA GLY A 20 2.24 7.82 0.68
C GLY A 20 1.24 8.87 0.14
N PHE A 21 1.33 9.22 -1.16
CA PHE A 21 0.39 10.14 -1.79
C PHE A 21 -1.06 9.61 -1.76
N ILE A 22 -1.28 8.31 -1.96
CA ILE A 22 -2.63 7.73 -2.07
C ILE A 22 -3.36 7.63 -0.73
N THR A 23 -2.63 7.74 0.40
CA THR A 23 -3.17 7.56 1.77
C THR A 23 -3.00 8.78 2.67
N ALA A 24 -2.30 9.84 2.23
CA ALA A 24 -2.04 11.03 3.05
C ALA A 24 -3.33 11.61 3.67
N GLN A 25 -3.32 11.85 4.98
CA GLN A 25 -4.51 12.31 5.72
C GLN A 25 -4.67 13.83 5.74
N SER A 26 -3.66 14.57 5.30
CA SER A 26 -3.64 16.03 5.30
C SER A 26 -2.70 16.58 4.23
N GLY A 27 -2.67 17.89 4.07
CA GLY A 27 -1.72 18.59 3.20
C GLY A 27 -2.12 18.58 1.72
N ILE A 28 -1.15 18.94 0.88
CA ILE A 28 -1.34 19.14 -0.57
C ILE A 28 -1.78 17.85 -1.26
N ASP A 29 -1.22 16.72 -0.86
CA ASP A 29 -1.52 15.42 -1.47
C ASP A 29 -3.00 15.03 -1.30
N LYS A 30 -3.54 15.25 -0.10
CA LYS A 30 -4.97 15.05 0.15
C LYS A 30 -5.81 16.01 -0.69
N SER A 31 -5.48 17.30 -0.73
CA SER A 31 -6.24 18.29 -1.51
C SER A 31 -6.25 17.97 -3.02
N ILE A 32 -5.16 17.41 -3.56
CA ILE A 32 -5.12 16.97 -4.95
C ILE A 32 -6.07 15.78 -5.16
N ARG A 33 -6.10 14.79 -4.25
CA ARG A 33 -7.02 13.67 -4.34
C ARG A 33 -8.48 14.11 -4.23
N GLU A 34 -8.79 15.00 -3.28
CA GLU A 34 -10.11 15.62 -3.17
C GLU A 34 -10.53 16.26 -4.49
N TYR A 35 -9.65 17.05 -5.09
CA TYR A 35 -9.92 17.71 -6.37
C TYR A 35 -10.23 16.68 -7.48
N LEU A 36 -9.42 15.63 -7.61
CA LEU A 36 -9.62 14.58 -8.63
C LEU A 36 -10.96 13.85 -8.45
N VAL A 37 -11.36 13.60 -7.22
CA VAL A 37 -12.63 12.95 -6.87
C VAL A 37 -13.81 13.88 -7.13
N GLU A 38 -13.77 15.13 -6.62
CA GLU A 38 -14.84 16.09 -6.78
C GLU A 38 -15.08 16.47 -8.25
N LYS A 39 -14.03 16.50 -9.05
CA LYS A 39 -14.12 16.76 -10.49
C LYS A 39 -14.37 15.49 -11.32
N LYS A 40 -14.47 14.31 -10.67
CA LYS A 40 -14.66 13.02 -11.33
C LYS A 40 -13.62 12.76 -12.43
N MET A 41 -12.34 13.03 -12.12
CA MET A 41 -11.23 12.92 -13.05
C MET A 41 -10.34 11.69 -12.78
N LEU A 42 -10.64 10.89 -11.78
CA LEU A 42 -9.87 9.70 -11.46
C LEU A 42 -10.40 8.49 -12.23
N GLY A 43 -9.60 7.92 -13.14
CA GLY A 43 -9.95 6.69 -13.86
C GLY A 43 -9.64 5.43 -13.04
N GLY A 44 -8.52 5.46 -12.31
CA GLY A 44 -8.11 4.35 -11.43
C GLY A 44 -6.74 4.58 -10.82
N VAL A 45 -6.34 3.65 -9.95
CA VAL A 45 -5.02 3.64 -9.30
C VAL A 45 -4.51 2.22 -9.23
N VAL A 46 -3.22 2.04 -9.52
CA VAL A 46 -2.52 0.75 -9.39
C VAL A 46 -1.37 0.94 -8.41
N SER A 47 -1.41 0.29 -7.27
CA SER A 47 -0.28 0.21 -6.34
C SER A 47 0.68 -0.86 -6.83
N MET A 48 1.94 -0.48 -7.03
CA MET A 48 2.97 -1.35 -7.62
C MET A 48 3.79 -2.04 -6.52
N PRO A 49 4.44 -3.17 -6.84
CA PRO A 49 5.38 -3.82 -5.93
C PRO A 49 6.53 -2.90 -5.50
N SER A 50 7.14 -3.20 -4.35
CA SER A 50 8.39 -2.56 -3.93
C SER A 50 9.51 -2.86 -4.94
N ASN A 51 10.52 -2.00 -4.99
CA ASN A 51 11.69 -2.16 -5.86
C ASN A 51 11.35 -2.31 -7.36
N ILE A 52 10.19 -1.84 -7.83
CA ILE A 52 9.87 -1.83 -9.26
C ILE A 52 10.86 -0.94 -10.03
N PHE A 53 11.41 0.08 -9.38
CA PHE A 53 12.56 0.84 -9.83
C PHE A 53 13.82 0.39 -9.06
N ALA A 54 14.79 -0.20 -9.76
CA ALA A 54 15.98 -0.84 -9.18
C ALA A 54 16.84 0.04 -8.26
N THR A 55 16.65 1.36 -8.27
CA THR A 55 17.44 2.32 -7.48
C THR A 55 16.74 2.81 -6.23
N THR A 56 15.46 2.51 -6.05
CA THR A 56 14.67 3.00 -4.92
C THR A 56 13.80 1.89 -4.33
N GLY A 57 13.96 1.61 -3.05
CA GLY A 57 13.06 0.70 -2.30
C GLY A 57 11.67 1.31 -2.02
N THR A 58 11.38 2.49 -2.57
CA THR A 58 10.12 3.18 -2.32
C THR A 58 8.99 2.52 -3.11
N ASN A 59 7.91 2.20 -2.43
CA ASN A 59 6.68 1.76 -3.07
C ASN A 59 6.05 2.93 -3.83
N VAL A 60 5.60 2.65 -5.04
CA VAL A 60 4.96 3.63 -5.92
C VAL A 60 3.58 3.18 -6.33
N SER A 61 2.76 4.14 -6.71
CA SER A 61 1.44 3.91 -7.30
C SER A 61 1.32 4.69 -8.60
N ILE A 62 0.57 4.14 -9.55
CA ILE A 62 0.27 4.79 -10.82
C ILE A 62 -1.15 5.33 -10.74
N LEU A 63 -1.31 6.64 -10.86
CA LEU A 63 -2.61 7.29 -10.97
C LEU A 63 -2.97 7.46 -12.44
N PHE A 64 -4.16 7.04 -12.81
CA PHE A 64 -4.75 7.25 -14.13
C PHE A 64 -5.80 8.35 -14.03
N ILE A 65 -5.51 9.49 -14.65
CA ILE A 65 -6.38 10.66 -14.69
C ILE A 65 -7.09 10.67 -16.04
N ASP A 66 -8.40 10.82 -16.03
CA ASP A 66 -9.23 10.94 -17.22
C ASP A 66 -10.20 12.13 -17.01
N ALA A 67 -9.99 13.23 -17.71
CA ALA A 67 -10.79 14.44 -17.59
C ALA A 67 -12.26 14.24 -18.00
N SER A 68 -12.57 13.15 -18.70
CA SER A 68 -13.93 12.79 -19.15
C SER A 68 -14.52 11.58 -18.42
N ASN A 69 -13.89 11.10 -17.35
CA ASN A 69 -14.38 9.90 -16.66
C ASN A 69 -15.78 10.13 -16.03
N LYS A 70 -16.72 9.28 -16.38
CA LYS A 70 -18.09 9.25 -15.80
C LYS A 70 -18.41 7.92 -15.12
N GLN A 71 -17.43 7.04 -15.05
CA GLN A 71 -17.58 5.69 -14.54
C GLN A 71 -16.93 5.56 -13.16
N ASP A 72 -17.24 4.48 -12.46
CA ASP A 72 -16.58 4.13 -11.22
C ASP A 72 -15.08 3.94 -11.39
N VAL A 73 -14.37 4.08 -10.29
CA VAL A 73 -12.90 4.06 -10.22
C VAL A 73 -12.44 2.65 -9.89
N VAL A 74 -11.44 2.15 -10.62
CA VAL A 74 -10.80 0.88 -10.29
C VAL A 74 -9.55 1.13 -9.46
N LEU A 75 -9.46 0.46 -8.31
CA LEU A 75 -8.28 0.48 -7.43
C LEU A 75 -7.68 -0.92 -7.42
N ILE A 76 -6.41 -1.02 -7.77
CA ILE A 76 -5.68 -2.30 -7.87
C ILE A 76 -4.52 -2.27 -6.88
N ASP A 77 -4.38 -3.33 -6.09
CA ASP A 77 -3.23 -3.58 -5.25
C ASP A 77 -2.37 -4.70 -5.86
N ALA A 78 -1.42 -4.32 -6.69
CA ALA A 78 -0.44 -5.21 -7.28
C ALA A 78 0.84 -5.33 -6.42
N SER A 79 0.84 -4.84 -5.17
CA SER A 79 2.04 -4.80 -4.33
C SER A 79 2.65 -6.17 -4.02
N ASN A 80 1.86 -7.23 -4.10
CA ASN A 80 2.27 -8.61 -3.86
C ASN A 80 2.64 -9.39 -5.13
N LEU A 81 2.55 -8.75 -6.31
CA LEU A 81 2.92 -9.37 -7.58
C LEU A 81 4.42 -9.23 -7.86
N GLY A 82 4.89 -10.04 -8.80
CA GLY A 82 6.25 -10.02 -9.31
C GLY A 82 7.25 -10.80 -8.46
N GLN A 83 8.42 -10.99 -9.03
CA GLN A 83 9.54 -11.67 -8.40
C GLN A 83 10.70 -10.70 -8.19
N THR A 84 11.27 -10.72 -6.98
CA THR A 84 12.45 -9.92 -6.66
C THR A 84 13.70 -10.62 -7.16
N ILE A 85 14.43 -9.96 -8.04
CA ILE A 85 15.71 -10.43 -8.59
C ILE A 85 16.85 -9.51 -8.15
N LYS A 86 18.09 -10.02 -8.17
CA LYS A 86 19.29 -9.19 -7.99
C LYS A 86 19.66 -8.51 -9.30
N ASP A 87 19.82 -7.19 -9.25
CA ASP A 87 20.34 -6.37 -10.33
C ASP A 87 21.62 -5.66 -9.84
N GLY A 88 22.74 -6.33 -10.05
CA GLY A 88 24.03 -5.89 -9.50
C GLY A 88 24.04 -5.91 -7.97
N LYS A 89 24.18 -4.73 -7.35
CA LYS A 89 24.12 -4.54 -5.88
C LYS A 89 22.71 -4.26 -5.35
N ASN A 90 21.76 -4.04 -6.25
CA ASN A 90 20.40 -3.67 -5.90
C ASN A 90 19.43 -4.85 -6.05
N GLN A 91 18.26 -4.71 -5.46
CA GLN A 91 17.11 -5.59 -5.70
C GLN A 91 16.17 -4.89 -6.67
N LYS A 92 15.57 -5.66 -7.58
CA LYS A 92 14.55 -5.22 -8.51
C LYS A 92 13.40 -6.22 -8.52
N THR A 93 12.17 -5.73 -8.46
CA THR A 93 10.98 -6.58 -8.69
C THR A 93 10.61 -6.50 -10.16
N VAL A 94 10.37 -7.65 -10.75
CA VAL A 94 9.97 -7.80 -12.17
C VAL A 94 8.65 -8.53 -12.20
N LEU A 95 7.67 -7.94 -12.88
CA LEU A 95 6.40 -8.60 -13.17
C LEU A 95 6.59 -9.57 -14.34
N SER A 96 5.91 -10.70 -14.29
CA SER A 96 5.77 -11.58 -15.43
C SER A 96 4.79 -10.97 -16.47
N SER A 97 4.85 -11.43 -17.72
CA SER A 97 3.90 -10.99 -18.75
C SER A 97 2.45 -11.29 -18.41
N ASP A 98 2.20 -12.39 -17.68
CA ASP A 98 0.86 -12.77 -17.25
C ASP A 98 0.33 -11.83 -16.16
N GLU A 99 1.19 -11.45 -15.20
CA GLU A 99 0.84 -10.48 -14.15
C GLU A 99 0.59 -9.07 -14.74
N GLU A 100 1.42 -8.64 -15.70
CA GLU A 100 1.21 -7.38 -16.43
C GLU A 100 -0.13 -7.41 -17.17
N GLN A 101 -0.42 -8.50 -17.88
CA GLN A 101 -1.68 -8.65 -18.60
C GLN A 101 -2.87 -8.69 -17.65
N GLN A 102 -2.75 -9.37 -16.51
CA GLN A 102 -3.78 -9.39 -15.47
C GLN A 102 -4.12 -7.98 -14.97
N ILE A 103 -3.10 -7.16 -14.69
CA ILE A 103 -3.30 -5.77 -14.26
C ILE A 103 -4.02 -4.97 -15.36
N ILE A 104 -3.58 -5.11 -16.61
CA ILE A 104 -4.16 -4.40 -17.76
C ILE A 104 -5.63 -4.78 -17.97
N ASP A 105 -5.93 -6.07 -17.97
CA ASP A 105 -7.28 -6.58 -18.17
C ASP A 105 -8.21 -6.20 -17.02
N THR A 106 -7.73 -6.31 -15.78
CA THR A 106 -8.46 -5.88 -14.57
C THR A 106 -8.79 -4.39 -14.63
N PHE A 107 -7.82 -3.56 -15.04
CA PHE A 107 -8.00 -2.12 -15.15
C PHE A 107 -9.02 -1.76 -16.25
N ASN A 108 -8.83 -2.32 -17.45
CA ASN A 108 -9.64 -1.97 -18.62
C ASN A 108 -11.09 -2.45 -18.49
N ASN A 109 -11.28 -3.65 -17.96
CA ASN A 109 -12.61 -4.26 -17.82
C ASN A 109 -13.27 -3.94 -16.47
N LYS A 110 -12.59 -3.22 -15.57
CA LYS A 110 -13.06 -2.88 -14.22
C LYS A 110 -13.58 -4.11 -13.46
N VAL A 111 -12.72 -5.13 -13.40
CA VAL A 111 -13.05 -6.39 -12.73
C VAL A 111 -12.72 -6.27 -11.25
N GLN A 112 -13.64 -6.71 -10.39
CA GLN A 112 -13.36 -6.89 -8.97
C GLN A 112 -12.79 -8.28 -8.74
N ILE A 113 -11.63 -8.35 -8.08
CA ILE A 113 -10.92 -9.59 -7.74
C ILE A 113 -10.52 -9.50 -6.28
N ASP A 114 -10.85 -10.53 -5.50
CA ASP A 114 -10.50 -10.61 -4.07
C ASP A 114 -9.00 -10.35 -3.87
N ASP A 115 -8.67 -9.52 -2.88
CA ASP A 115 -7.33 -9.15 -2.47
C ASP A 115 -6.44 -8.50 -3.56
N LEU A 116 -6.98 -8.25 -4.77
CA LEU A 116 -6.27 -7.60 -5.86
C LEU A 116 -6.93 -6.29 -6.30
N SER A 117 -8.24 -6.28 -6.55
CA SER A 117 -8.91 -5.12 -7.14
C SER A 117 -10.31 -4.89 -6.65
N VAL A 118 -10.70 -3.63 -6.59
CA VAL A 118 -12.03 -3.19 -6.23
C VAL A 118 -12.49 -2.08 -7.16
N VAL A 119 -13.77 -2.06 -7.47
CA VAL A 119 -14.41 -1.00 -8.24
C VAL A 119 -15.30 -0.20 -7.29
N VAL A 120 -15.02 1.09 -7.17
CA VAL A 120 -15.65 1.95 -6.18
C VAL A 120 -16.24 3.21 -6.82
N SER A 121 -17.35 3.67 -6.28
CA SER A 121 -17.91 4.95 -6.69
C SER A 121 -17.10 6.13 -6.11
N TYR A 122 -17.28 7.31 -6.68
CA TYR A 122 -16.68 8.53 -6.10
C TYR A 122 -17.20 8.83 -4.69
N ASP A 123 -18.43 8.43 -4.38
CA ASP A 123 -19.00 8.64 -3.05
C ASP A 123 -18.40 7.68 -2.01
N ASP A 124 -18.10 6.44 -2.40
CA ASP A 124 -17.34 5.52 -1.55
C ASP A 124 -15.94 6.06 -1.24
N ILE A 125 -15.28 6.67 -2.23
CA ILE A 125 -13.95 7.27 -2.03
C ILE A 125 -14.04 8.45 -1.05
N LYS A 126 -15.08 9.28 -1.14
CA LYS A 126 -15.32 10.36 -0.16
C LYS A 126 -15.56 9.81 1.24
N ALA A 127 -16.38 8.77 1.36
CA ALA A 127 -16.68 8.12 2.65
C ALA A 127 -15.43 7.55 3.33
N LYS A 128 -14.43 7.12 2.54
CA LYS A 128 -13.11 6.65 3.01
C LYS A 128 -12.05 7.75 3.05
N ASN A 129 -12.45 9.00 3.28
CA ASN A 129 -11.58 10.17 3.41
C ASN A 129 -10.63 10.36 2.21
N TYR A 130 -11.15 10.15 1.01
CA TYR A 130 -10.44 10.28 -0.26
C TYR A 130 -9.21 9.37 -0.37
N SER A 131 -9.21 8.22 0.27
CA SER A 131 -8.15 7.23 0.12
C SER A 131 -8.25 6.52 -1.23
N PHE A 132 -7.10 6.33 -1.88
CA PHE A 132 -6.98 5.59 -3.14
C PHE A 132 -6.34 4.21 -2.95
N SER A 133 -6.16 3.77 -1.71
CA SER A 133 -5.63 2.44 -1.40
C SER A 133 -6.72 1.37 -1.51
N ALA A 134 -6.57 0.42 -2.43
CA ALA A 134 -7.53 -0.67 -2.64
C ALA A 134 -7.80 -1.47 -1.35
N GLY A 135 -6.77 -1.71 -0.54
CA GLY A 135 -6.88 -2.46 0.72
C GLY A 135 -7.85 -1.88 1.74
N GLN A 136 -8.24 -0.61 1.62
CA GLN A 136 -9.26 -0.02 2.49
C GLN A 136 -10.70 -0.36 2.08
N TYR A 137 -10.87 -0.96 0.91
CA TYR A 137 -12.17 -1.31 0.33
C TYR A 137 -12.38 -2.81 0.23
N PHE A 138 -11.34 -3.61 0.47
CA PHE A 138 -11.50 -5.06 0.53
C PHE A 138 -12.35 -5.46 1.73
N ASP A 139 -13.16 -6.49 1.54
CA ASP A 139 -13.90 -7.10 2.62
C ASP A 139 -12.94 -7.77 3.60
N VAL A 140 -13.11 -7.49 4.88
CA VAL A 140 -12.34 -8.18 5.91
C VAL A 140 -12.88 -9.61 6.02
N LYS A 141 -12.16 -10.56 5.45
CA LYS A 141 -12.44 -11.98 5.67
C LYS A 141 -12.02 -12.34 7.10
N ILE A 142 -12.98 -12.45 7.99
CA ILE A 142 -12.74 -12.97 9.35
C ILE A 142 -12.66 -14.49 9.21
N GLU A 143 -11.46 -15.03 9.11
CA GLU A 143 -11.27 -16.47 9.29
C GLU A 143 -11.47 -16.80 10.78
N TYR A 144 -12.58 -17.41 11.10
CA TYR A 144 -12.78 -17.99 12.42
C TYR A 144 -11.87 -19.21 12.54
N VAL A 145 -10.81 -19.07 13.31
CA VAL A 145 -9.99 -20.22 13.70
C VAL A 145 -10.81 -21.02 14.72
N ASP A 146 -11.35 -22.15 14.30
CA ASP A 146 -12.10 -23.06 15.17
C ASP A 146 -11.10 -23.81 16.06
N ILE A 147 -10.77 -23.18 17.18
CA ILE A 147 -9.87 -23.76 18.19
C ILE A 147 -10.66 -24.04 19.45
N THR A 148 -10.37 -25.16 20.12
CA THR A 148 -10.94 -25.46 21.42
C THR A 148 -10.43 -24.46 22.47
N LYS A 149 -11.16 -24.33 23.57
CA LYS A 149 -10.75 -23.47 24.68
C LYS A 149 -9.35 -23.84 25.20
N ASP A 150 -9.07 -25.14 25.31
CA ASP A 150 -7.79 -25.65 25.81
C ASP A 150 -6.64 -25.28 24.86
N GLU A 151 -6.85 -25.37 23.56
CA GLU A 151 -5.87 -24.94 22.54
C GLU A 151 -5.65 -23.43 22.56
N PHE A 152 -6.70 -22.63 22.78
CA PHE A 152 -6.59 -21.19 22.93
C PHE A 152 -5.77 -20.84 24.18
N ASP A 153 -6.11 -21.42 25.31
CA ASP A 153 -5.43 -21.18 26.60
C ASP A 153 -3.95 -21.60 26.52
N ALA A 154 -3.64 -22.73 25.84
CA ALA A 154 -2.27 -23.17 25.61
C ALA A 154 -1.47 -22.20 24.73
N LYS A 155 -2.07 -21.69 23.62
CA LYS A 155 -1.44 -20.68 22.77
C LYS A 155 -1.21 -19.37 23.51
N MET A 156 -2.21 -18.89 24.26
CA MET A 156 -2.10 -17.65 25.06
C MET A 156 -1.00 -17.76 26.10
N LYS A 157 -0.90 -18.91 26.78
CA LYS A 157 0.19 -19.17 27.72
C LYS A 157 1.55 -19.14 27.02
N GLY A 158 1.69 -19.79 25.87
CA GLY A 158 2.93 -19.78 25.08
C GLY A 158 3.34 -18.35 24.65
N PHE A 159 2.40 -17.51 24.23
CA PHE A 159 2.67 -16.12 23.91
C PHE A 159 3.10 -15.32 25.14
N SER A 160 2.45 -15.53 26.30
CA SER A 160 2.80 -14.88 27.56
C SER A 160 4.22 -15.24 28.00
N ASP A 161 4.55 -16.52 27.98
CA ASP A 161 5.88 -17.04 28.35
C ASP A 161 6.97 -16.46 27.42
N ASN A 162 6.71 -16.39 26.12
CA ASN A 162 7.64 -15.79 25.14
C ASN A 162 7.84 -14.29 25.38
N LEU A 163 6.76 -13.55 25.68
CA LEU A 163 6.85 -12.14 26.01
C LEU A 163 7.67 -11.88 27.27
N GLU A 164 7.52 -12.72 28.32
CA GLU A 164 8.33 -12.60 29.53
C GLU A 164 9.83 -12.78 29.25
N VAL A 165 10.18 -13.75 28.39
CA VAL A 165 11.58 -13.95 27.95
C VAL A 165 12.10 -12.72 27.22
N MET A 166 11.32 -12.20 26.24
CA MET A 166 11.71 -11.02 25.47
C MET A 166 11.88 -9.78 26.35
N PHE A 167 11.02 -9.57 27.34
CA PHE A 167 11.14 -8.46 28.29
C PHE A 167 12.38 -8.57 29.16
N LYS A 168 12.74 -9.79 29.56
CA LYS A 168 13.95 -10.02 30.33
C LYS A 168 15.20 -9.72 29.50
N GLU A 169 15.27 -10.25 28.27
CA GLU A 169 16.37 -9.97 27.34
C GLU A 169 16.48 -8.48 27.01
N SER A 170 15.35 -7.81 26.79
CA SER A 170 15.33 -6.36 26.57
C SER A 170 15.93 -5.58 27.73
N LYS A 171 15.61 -5.98 28.96
CA LYS A 171 16.14 -5.33 30.16
C LYS A 171 17.64 -5.58 30.34
N GLU A 172 18.11 -6.79 30.07
CA GLU A 172 19.53 -7.13 30.11
C GLU A 172 20.32 -6.30 29.08
N LEU A 173 19.80 -6.17 27.85
CA LEU A 173 20.39 -5.34 26.79
C LEU A 173 20.38 -3.85 27.16
N GLU A 174 19.30 -3.35 27.77
CA GLU A 174 19.23 -1.97 28.25
C GLU A 174 20.32 -1.68 29.29
N ASP A 175 20.51 -2.58 30.24
CA ASP A 175 21.52 -2.43 31.30
C ASP A 175 22.94 -2.51 30.71
N GLU A 176 23.17 -3.37 29.72
CA GLU A 176 24.46 -3.46 29.02
C GLU A 176 24.78 -2.17 28.26
N ILE A 177 23.80 -1.63 27.52
CA ILE A 177 23.96 -0.34 26.80
C ILE A 177 24.29 0.78 27.78
N LYS A 178 23.57 0.87 28.92
CA LYS A 178 23.85 1.88 29.96
C LYS A 178 25.26 1.74 30.52
N LYS A 179 25.72 0.52 30.75
CA LYS A 179 27.06 0.25 31.23
C LYS A 179 28.13 0.66 30.22
N GLN A 180 27.92 0.36 28.93
CA GLN A 180 28.84 0.76 27.86
C GLN A 180 28.91 2.29 27.72
N LEU A 181 27.76 2.97 27.75
CA LEU A 181 27.70 4.44 27.70
C LEU A 181 28.38 5.10 28.89
N ALA A 182 28.22 4.53 30.09
CA ALA A 182 28.90 5.05 31.29
C ALA A 182 30.44 4.87 31.27
N GLY A 183 30.94 3.94 30.44
CA GLY A 183 32.37 3.71 30.26
C GLY A 183 33.03 4.57 29.18
N LEU A 184 32.28 5.38 28.44
CA LEU A 184 32.81 6.29 27.43
C LEU A 184 33.47 7.49 28.10
N VAL A 185 34.78 7.65 27.91
CA VAL A 185 35.55 8.82 28.36
C VAL A 185 36.01 9.55 27.09
N TYR A 186 35.79 10.85 27.05
CA TYR A 186 36.37 11.72 26.03
C TYR A 186 37.83 12.02 26.41
N GLU A 187 38.81 11.60 25.58
CA GLU A 187 40.22 11.98 25.68
C GLU A 187 40.48 13.29 24.93
#